data_af78846b08da8f490a402ec52a75b4c3
#
_entry.id   af78846b08da8f490a402ec52a75b4c3
#
_cell.length_a   1.000
_cell.length_b   1.000
_cell.length_c   1.000
_cell.angle_alpha   90.00
_cell.angle_beta   90.00
_cell.angle_gamma   90.00
#
_symmetry.space_group_name_H-M   'P 1'
#
loop_
_entity.id
_entity.type
_entity.pdbx_description
1 polymer ?
#
loop_
_entity_poly.entity_id
_entity_poly.type
_entity_poly.pdbx_seq_one_letter_code
_entity_poly.pdbx_strand_id
1 'polypeptide(L)'
;MMKPIICIAAALTTLATFTATAAPAVAAGSCSIILPAKVQIASQYTVITAHPGSDCAASHNTDASWNISPSRSGDFFSLGAGTLSSSYTFYSSWSTVGVLRAVATGATDSGGYLSQNSPTYTVKYATWAYLASSRSGRAVYLNALIKNYSNSPSGMARGAGRAVSLQRYIHGAWQTILVRTTSSTGRLTVGLVQPRAYSYRLVVAETKTAWGAQSATTVR
;
A
#
# COMPACT_ATOMS: atom_id res chain seq x y z
N MET A 1 -66.18 -59.08 42.90
CA MET A 1 -66.16 -57.75 42.19
C MET A 1 -64.83 -57.55 41.54
N MET A 2 -64.71 -57.87 40.26
CA MET A 2 -63.49 -57.69 39.47
C MET A 2 -63.58 -56.37 38.64
N LYS A 3 -62.58 -55.45 38.78
CA LYS A 3 -62.47 -54.24 37.98
C LYS A 3 -61.56 -54.51 36.76
N PRO A 4 -61.94 -54.14 35.56
CA PRO A 4 -61.06 -54.29 34.39
C PRO A 4 -60.06 -53.18 34.36
N ILE A 5 -58.79 -53.55 34.03
CA ILE A 5 -57.69 -52.66 33.78
C ILE A 5 -57.65 -52.34 32.27
N ILE A 6 -57.84 -51.07 31.93
CA ILE A 6 -57.70 -50.57 30.52
C ILE A 6 -56.30 -50.16 30.31
N CYS A 7 -55.58 -50.87 29.43
CA CYS A 7 -54.23 -50.44 28.91
C CYS A 7 -54.42 -49.48 27.74
N ILE A 8 -54.00 -48.21 27.91
CA ILE A 8 -53.90 -47.21 26.82
C ILE A 8 -52.54 -47.34 26.25
N ALA A 9 -52.41 -47.81 25.02
CA ALA A 9 -51.17 -47.80 24.25
C ALA A 9 -51.01 -46.42 23.61
N ALA A 10 -50.04 -45.66 24.06
CA ALA A 10 -49.61 -44.37 23.44
C ALA A 10 -48.68 -44.65 22.27
N ALA A 11 -49.15 -44.40 21.06
CA ALA A 11 -48.28 -44.42 19.86
C ALA A 11 -47.45 -43.11 19.75
N LEU A 12 -46.18 -43.19 19.99
CA LEU A 12 -45.23 -42.09 19.71
C LEU A 12 -44.92 -42.06 18.20
N THR A 13 -45.47 -41.08 17.50
CA THR A 13 -45.04 -40.73 16.12
C THR A 13 -43.83 -39.81 16.20
N THR A 14 -42.64 -40.35 15.93
CA THR A 14 -41.41 -39.55 15.75
C THR A 14 -41.43 -38.89 14.38
N LEU A 15 -41.66 -37.56 14.33
CA LEU A 15 -41.40 -36.74 13.14
C LEU A 15 -39.88 -36.59 12.97
N ALA A 16 -39.32 -37.26 11.98
CA ALA A 16 -37.96 -37.03 11.54
C ALA A 16 -37.91 -35.70 10.72
N THR A 17 -37.42 -34.62 11.33
CA THR A 17 -37.12 -33.37 10.63
C THR A 17 -35.84 -33.56 9.82
N PHE A 18 -35.96 -33.70 8.51
CA PHE A 18 -34.84 -33.63 7.60
C PHE A 18 -34.39 -32.14 7.50
N THR A 19 -33.37 -31.75 8.23
CA THR A 19 -32.65 -30.52 7.97
C THR A 19 -31.82 -30.73 6.71
N ALA A 20 -32.29 -30.24 5.57
CA ALA A 20 -31.48 -30.11 4.37
C ALA A 20 -30.37 -29.10 4.65
N THR A 21 -29.17 -29.57 4.97
CA THR A 21 -27.97 -28.73 4.95
C THR A 21 -27.73 -28.34 3.50
N ALA A 22 -28.03 -27.07 3.17
CA ALA A 22 -27.62 -26.52 1.88
C ALA A 22 -26.07 -26.67 1.75
N ALA A 23 -25.62 -27.47 0.80
CA ALA A 23 -24.21 -27.58 0.48
C ALA A 23 -23.70 -26.16 0.15
N PRO A 24 -22.54 -25.74 0.69
CA PRO A 24 -21.97 -24.47 0.31
C PRO A 24 -21.80 -24.46 -1.21
N ALA A 25 -22.34 -23.42 -1.86
CA ALA A 25 -22.14 -23.23 -3.30
C ALA A 25 -20.63 -23.15 -3.55
N VAL A 26 -20.04 -24.13 -4.22
CA VAL A 26 -18.66 -24.11 -4.62
C VAL A 26 -18.54 -23.02 -5.68
N ALA A 27 -17.73 -21.99 -5.43
CA ALA A 27 -17.47 -20.96 -6.41
C ALA A 27 -16.90 -21.62 -7.67
N ALA A 28 -17.55 -21.42 -8.82
CA ALA A 28 -17.22 -22.09 -10.08
C ALA A 28 -15.89 -21.57 -10.72
N GLY A 29 -15.31 -20.50 -10.17
CA GLY A 29 -14.08 -19.87 -10.65
C GLY A 29 -13.55 -18.83 -9.68
N SER A 30 -12.54 -18.07 -10.13
CA SER A 30 -11.97 -16.96 -9.37
C SER A 30 -11.80 -15.71 -10.23
N CYS A 31 -11.83 -14.54 -9.57
CA CYS A 31 -11.49 -13.26 -10.17
C CYS A 31 -10.63 -12.48 -9.20
N SER A 32 -9.38 -12.27 -9.54
CA SER A 32 -8.43 -11.51 -8.72
C SER A 32 -8.11 -10.15 -9.32
N ILE A 33 -7.66 -9.21 -8.46
CA ILE A 33 -7.02 -7.97 -8.91
C ILE A 33 -5.57 -7.92 -8.49
N ILE A 34 -4.77 -7.23 -9.30
CA ILE A 34 -3.35 -6.95 -9.08
C ILE A 34 -3.22 -5.45 -8.84
N LEU A 35 -2.64 -5.09 -7.70
CA LEU A 35 -2.38 -3.70 -7.29
C LEU A 35 -0.87 -3.45 -7.17
N PRO A 36 -0.40 -2.20 -7.39
CA PRO A 36 0.98 -1.84 -7.09
C PRO A 36 1.23 -1.97 -5.58
N ALA A 37 2.25 -2.75 -5.17
CA ALA A 37 2.57 -2.96 -3.75
C ALA A 37 2.87 -1.64 -3.01
N LYS A 38 3.37 -0.63 -3.73
CA LYS A 38 3.76 0.70 -3.22
C LYS A 38 3.17 1.80 -4.07
N VAL A 39 2.50 2.76 -3.42
CA VAL A 39 1.95 3.96 -4.04
C VAL A 39 2.57 5.19 -3.42
N GLN A 40 3.12 6.08 -4.24
CA GLN A 40 3.75 7.32 -3.81
C GLN A 40 2.87 8.52 -4.12
N ILE A 41 2.46 9.25 -3.10
CA ILE A 41 1.68 10.48 -3.24
C ILE A 41 2.64 11.65 -3.42
N ALA A 42 2.71 12.18 -4.63
CA ALA A 42 3.57 13.30 -5.02
C ALA A 42 2.77 14.51 -5.54
N SER A 43 1.44 14.39 -5.61
CA SER A 43 0.51 15.41 -6.10
C SER A 43 -0.80 15.36 -5.30
N GLN A 44 -1.66 16.36 -5.51
CA GLN A 44 -2.99 16.41 -4.89
C GLN A 44 -3.85 15.21 -5.28
N TYR A 45 -3.70 14.75 -6.51
CA TYR A 45 -4.42 13.62 -7.08
C TYR A 45 -3.41 12.56 -7.51
N THR A 46 -3.61 11.33 -7.09
CA THR A 46 -2.80 10.19 -7.50
C THR A 46 -3.73 9.07 -7.95
N VAL A 47 -3.63 8.67 -9.21
CA VAL A 47 -4.42 7.56 -9.73
C VAL A 47 -3.75 6.25 -9.36
N ILE A 48 -4.50 5.37 -8.75
CA ILE A 48 -4.09 4.00 -8.43
C ILE A 48 -4.83 3.07 -9.38
N THR A 49 -4.10 2.35 -10.21
CA THR A 49 -4.69 1.44 -11.20
C THR A 49 -4.60 0.01 -10.70
N ALA A 50 -5.73 -0.69 -10.74
CA ALA A 50 -5.85 -2.11 -10.54
C ALA A 50 -5.97 -2.82 -11.89
N HIS A 51 -5.28 -3.93 -12.06
CA HIS A 51 -5.40 -4.78 -13.24
C HIS A 51 -6.06 -6.12 -12.86
N PRO A 52 -6.88 -6.72 -13.73
CA PRO A 52 -7.37 -8.06 -13.50
C PRO A 52 -6.23 -9.07 -13.49
N GLY A 53 -6.31 -10.06 -12.61
CA GLY A 53 -5.48 -11.25 -12.69
C GLY A 53 -5.86 -12.12 -13.91
N SER A 54 -5.00 -13.08 -14.24
CA SER A 54 -5.24 -13.99 -15.36
C SER A 54 -6.51 -14.84 -15.19
N ASP A 55 -6.91 -15.06 -13.95
CA ASP A 55 -8.14 -15.77 -13.57
C ASP A 55 -9.42 -14.94 -13.78
N CYS A 56 -9.29 -13.61 -13.81
CA CYS A 56 -10.40 -12.67 -14.03
C CYS A 56 -10.53 -12.25 -15.49
N ALA A 57 -9.42 -12.14 -16.22
CA ALA A 57 -9.36 -11.61 -17.59
C ALA A 57 -9.99 -12.53 -18.66
N ALA A 58 -10.14 -13.83 -18.35
CA ALA A 58 -10.66 -14.82 -19.28
C ALA A 58 -12.20 -14.75 -19.49
N SER A 59 -12.90 -14.06 -18.61
CA SER A 59 -14.36 -14.01 -18.61
C SER A 59 -14.83 -12.64 -19.10
N HIS A 60 -15.35 -12.59 -20.32
CA HIS A 60 -15.87 -11.36 -20.94
C HIS A 60 -17.15 -10.83 -20.28
N ASN A 61 -17.75 -11.57 -19.35
CA ASN A 61 -18.96 -11.21 -18.61
C ASN A 61 -18.76 -11.14 -17.09
N THR A 62 -17.53 -10.91 -16.64
CA THR A 62 -17.23 -10.80 -15.21
C THR A 62 -17.56 -9.41 -14.71
N ASP A 63 -18.39 -9.34 -13.67
CA ASP A 63 -18.57 -8.15 -12.83
C ASP A 63 -17.97 -8.43 -11.45
N ALA A 64 -17.02 -7.60 -11.04
CA ALA A 64 -16.33 -7.77 -9.76
C ALA A 64 -16.00 -6.43 -9.11
N SER A 65 -16.09 -6.36 -7.78
CA SER A 65 -15.81 -5.13 -7.05
C SER A 65 -15.04 -5.38 -5.74
N TRP A 66 -14.27 -4.37 -5.33
CA TRP A 66 -13.46 -4.35 -4.11
C TRP A 66 -13.56 -2.99 -3.44
N ASN A 67 -13.96 -2.95 -2.18
CA ASN A 67 -13.92 -1.73 -1.37
C ASN A 67 -12.51 -1.49 -0.82
N ILE A 68 -12.08 -0.24 -0.80
CA ILE A 68 -10.79 0.15 -0.21
C ILE A 68 -10.97 0.34 1.30
N SER A 69 -10.11 -0.29 2.12
CA SER A 69 -10.14 -0.21 3.59
C SER A 69 -8.72 -0.03 4.16
N PRO A 70 -8.51 0.85 5.15
CA PRO A 70 -9.45 1.87 5.61
C PRO A 70 -9.58 3.01 4.58
N SER A 71 -10.81 3.40 4.27
CA SER A 71 -11.09 4.56 3.43
C SER A 71 -12.37 5.25 3.88
N ARG A 72 -12.67 6.40 3.28
CA ARG A 72 -14.01 6.98 3.37
C ARG A 72 -14.98 6.14 2.52
N SER A 73 -16.25 6.13 2.89
CA SER A 73 -17.26 5.36 2.17
C SER A 73 -17.33 5.75 0.69
N GLY A 74 -17.33 4.77 -0.20
CA GLY A 74 -17.45 4.96 -1.64
C GLY A 74 -16.17 4.79 -2.44
N ASP A 75 -15.03 4.56 -1.80
CA ASP A 75 -13.77 4.27 -2.49
C ASP A 75 -13.71 2.78 -2.88
N PHE A 76 -13.68 2.48 -4.18
CA PHE A 76 -13.69 1.10 -4.66
C PHE A 76 -12.98 0.93 -6.01
N PHE A 77 -12.60 -0.31 -6.31
CA PHE A 77 -12.25 -0.77 -7.66
C PHE A 77 -13.39 -1.62 -8.19
N SER A 78 -13.69 -1.49 -9.48
CA SER A 78 -14.65 -2.35 -10.18
C SER A 78 -14.10 -2.79 -11.53
N LEU A 79 -14.34 -4.04 -11.86
CA LEU A 79 -14.08 -4.62 -13.19
C LEU A 79 -15.42 -5.06 -13.75
N GLY A 80 -15.82 -4.50 -14.89
CA GLY A 80 -16.97 -4.96 -15.66
C GLY A 80 -16.53 -5.77 -16.88
N ALA A 81 -17.48 -6.31 -17.61
CA ALA A 81 -17.23 -7.11 -18.81
C ALA A 81 -16.29 -6.40 -19.79
N GLY A 82 -15.19 -7.06 -20.15
CA GLY A 82 -14.19 -6.53 -21.08
C GLY A 82 -13.28 -5.44 -20.54
N THR A 83 -13.37 -5.11 -19.24
CA THR A 83 -12.52 -4.09 -18.60
C THR A 83 -11.12 -4.63 -18.35
N LEU A 84 -10.09 -3.95 -18.90
CA LEU A 84 -8.68 -4.32 -18.76
C LEU A 84 -8.01 -3.67 -17.53
N SER A 85 -8.67 -2.71 -16.89
CA SER A 85 -8.18 -2.05 -15.67
C SER A 85 -9.29 -1.28 -14.96
N SER A 86 -9.13 -1.10 -13.68
CA SER A 86 -9.93 -0.20 -12.84
C SER A 86 -9.02 0.82 -12.19
N SER A 87 -9.48 2.04 -11.99
CA SER A 87 -8.69 3.06 -11.34
C SER A 87 -9.46 3.77 -10.24
N TYR A 88 -8.74 4.11 -9.19
CA TYR A 88 -9.21 4.91 -8.08
C TYR A 88 -8.33 6.15 -7.95
N THR A 89 -8.96 7.31 -7.78
CA THR A 89 -8.22 8.57 -7.56
C THR A 89 -8.05 8.81 -6.07
N PHE A 90 -6.82 8.71 -5.61
CA PHE A 90 -6.43 9.05 -4.25
C PHE A 90 -6.30 10.58 -4.09
N TYR A 91 -7.06 11.15 -3.17
CA TYR A 91 -7.04 12.57 -2.84
C TYR A 91 -6.20 12.79 -1.59
N SER A 92 -5.05 13.44 -1.72
CA SER A 92 -4.09 13.62 -0.62
C SER A 92 -4.63 14.42 0.57
N SER A 93 -5.71 15.19 0.38
CA SER A 93 -6.33 16.02 1.42
C SER A 93 -7.28 15.27 2.36
N TRP A 94 -7.80 14.12 1.94
CA TRP A 94 -8.83 13.38 2.68
C TRP A 94 -8.63 11.87 2.72
N SER A 95 -7.79 11.31 1.85
CA SER A 95 -7.51 9.88 1.85
C SER A 95 -6.46 9.52 2.89
N THR A 96 -6.59 8.34 3.48
CA THR A 96 -5.69 7.83 4.52
C THR A 96 -4.43 7.25 3.90
N VAL A 97 -3.25 7.68 4.36
CA VAL A 97 -1.96 7.03 4.02
C VAL A 97 -1.68 5.87 4.97
N GLY A 98 -0.93 4.90 4.50
CA GLY A 98 -0.57 3.70 5.26
C GLY A 98 -0.79 2.43 4.46
N VAL A 99 -0.99 1.32 5.16
CA VAL A 99 -1.37 0.04 4.53
C VAL A 99 -2.87 0.05 4.29
N LEU A 100 -3.25 -0.08 3.02
CA LEU A 100 -4.63 -0.20 2.57
C LEU A 100 -4.87 -1.61 2.03
N ARG A 101 -6.13 -2.04 2.05
CA ARG A 101 -6.57 -3.33 1.51
C ARG A 101 -7.73 -3.12 0.55
N ALA A 102 -7.69 -3.77 -0.59
CA ALA A 102 -8.85 -3.91 -1.43
C ALA A 102 -9.63 -5.14 -0.95
N VAL A 103 -10.75 -4.90 -0.27
CA VAL A 103 -11.59 -5.94 0.32
C VAL A 103 -12.62 -6.40 -0.70
N ALA A 104 -12.62 -7.68 -1.03
CA ALA A 104 -13.58 -8.28 -1.94
C ALA A 104 -15.02 -8.02 -1.49
N THR A 105 -15.89 -7.60 -2.40
CA THR A 105 -17.30 -7.31 -2.12
C THR A 105 -18.27 -8.16 -2.94
N GLY A 106 -17.80 -8.80 -3.99
CA GLY A 106 -18.54 -9.73 -4.82
C GLY A 106 -18.02 -9.75 -6.25
N ALA A 107 -18.05 -10.93 -6.84
CA ALA A 107 -17.77 -11.14 -8.24
C ALA A 107 -18.72 -12.20 -8.81
N THR A 108 -19.17 -11.99 -10.04
CA THR A 108 -20.05 -12.90 -10.78
C THR A 108 -19.65 -12.96 -12.25
N ASP A 109 -19.94 -14.07 -12.88
CA ASP A 109 -19.92 -14.22 -14.34
C ASP A 109 -21.18 -14.99 -14.79
N SER A 110 -21.22 -15.39 -16.05
CA SER A 110 -22.31 -16.19 -16.61
C SER A 110 -22.47 -17.57 -15.93
N GLY A 111 -21.46 -18.08 -15.25
CA GLY A 111 -21.45 -19.34 -14.50
C GLY A 111 -21.86 -19.20 -13.03
N GLY A 112 -21.97 -17.97 -12.50
CA GLY A 112 -22.35 -17.71 -11.11
C GLY A 112 -21.35 -16.90 -10.31
N TYR A 113 -21.25 -17.20 -9.00
CA TYR A 113 -20.35 -16.50 -8.09
C TYR A 113 -18.91 -16.92 -8.27
N LEU A 114 -17.99 -15.93 -8.23
CA LEU A 114 -16.55 -16.13 -8.29
C LEU A 114 -15.90 -15.84 -6.92
N SER A 115 -14.87 -16.58 -6.58
CA SER A 115 -14.01 -16.23 -5.44
C SER A 115 -13.12 -15.03 -5.79
N GLN A 116 -12.80 -14.20 -4.78
CA GLN A 116 -11.98 -12.99 -4.98
C GLN A 116 -10.79 -12.97 -4.02
N ASN A 117 -9.68 -12.39 -4.47
CA ASN A 117 -8.57 -12.03 -3.57
C ASN A 117 -8.88 -10.71 -2.83
N SER A 118 -8.08 -10.42 -1.80
CA SER A 118 -8.14 -9.14 -1.08
C SER A 118 -6.73 -8.61 -0.84
N PRO A 119 -6.06 -8.08 -1.88
CA PRO A 119 -4.68 -7.65 -1.80
C PRO A 119 -4.50 -6.40 -0.93
N THR A 120 -3.32 -6.28 -0.34
CA THR A 120 -2.88 -5.10 0.40
C THR A 120 -1.86 -4.31 -0.42
N TYR A 121 -1.85 -2.99 -0.23
CA TYR A 121 -0.87 -2.09 -0.81
C TYR A 121 -0.56 -0.96 0.16
N THR A 122 0.61 -0.32 0.01
CA THR A 122 1.04 0.73 0.93
C THR A 122 1.09 2.07 0.20
N VAL A 123 0.39 3.04 0.77
CA VAL A 123 0.33 4.42 0.27
C VAL A 123 1.08 5.33 1.23
N LYS A 124 2.07 6.08 0.74
CA LYS A 124 2.82 7.05 1.54
C LYS A 124 3.15 8.30 0.73
N TYR A 125 3.39 9.39 1.43
CA TYR A 125 3.83 10.64 0.82
C TYR A 125 5.24 10.51 0.22
N ALA A 126 5.47 11.20 -0.88
CA ALA A 126 6.78 11.33 -1.52
C ALA A 126 7.76 12.06 -0.63
N THR A 127 9.03 11.66 -0.69
CA THR A 127 10.16 12.37 -0.10
C THR A 127 11.17 12.66 -1.19
N TRP A 128 11.75 13.86 -1.18
CA TRP A 128 12.83 14.26 -2.05
C TRP A 128 14.07 14.60 -1.23
N ALA A 129 15.22 14.08 -1.66
CA ALA A 129 16.52 14.30 -1.05
C ALA A 129 17.42 15.03 -2.04
N TYR A 130 17.88 16.20 -1.67
CA TYR A 130 18.81 17.01 -2.44
C TYR A 130 20.14 17.07 -1.70
N LEU A 131 21.25 16.92 -2.43
CA LEU A 131 22.59 17.02 -1.91
C LEU A 131 23.42 17.95 -2.81
N ALA A 132 23.77 19.12 -2.29
CA ALA A 132 24.77 19.99 -2.86
C ALA A 132 26.11 19.80 -2.14
N SER A 133 27.21 20.00 -2.85
CA SER A 133 28.55 19.83 -2.28
C SER A 133 29.50 20.88 -2.80
N SER A 134 30.45 21.31 -1.94
CA SER A 134 31.58 22.18 -2.31
C SER A 134 32.87 21.66 -1.68
N ARG A 135 34.01 22.08 -2.21
CA ARG A 135 35.32 21.72 -1.69
C ARG A 135 36.24 22.95 -1.65
N SER A 136 36.96 23.09 -0.54
CA SER A 136 38.04 24.08 -0.41
C SER A 136 39.25 23.38 0.19
N GLY A 137 40.29 23.19 -0.59
CA GLY A 137 41.44 22.38 -0.21
C GLY A 137 41.04 20.95 0.20
N ARG A 138 41.31 20.60 1.44
CA ARG A 138 40.93 19.29 2.03
C ARG A 138 39.53 19.30 2.68
N ALA A 139 38.91 20.47 2.86
CA ALA A 139 37.57 20.57 3.44
C ALA A 139 36.50 20.33 2.38
N VAL A 140 35.57 19.40 2.64
CA VAL A 140 34.39 19.09 1.84
C VAL A 140 33.16 19.47 2.64
N TYR A 141 32.30 20.29 2.08
CA TYR A 141 31.03 20.71 2.66
C TYR A 141 29.89 20.07 1.89
N LEU A 142 29.00 19.40 2.59
CA LEU A 142 27.85 18.70 2.06
C LEU A 142 26.59 19.35 2.65
N ASN A 143 25.74 19.90 1.79
CA ASN A 143 24.52 20.59 2.18
C ASN A 143 23.32 19.79 1.66
N ALA A 144 22.56 19.24 2.58
CA ALA A 144 21.37 18.47 2.30
C ALA A 144 20.11 19.33 2.50
N LEU A 145 19.09 19.08 1.66
CA LEU A 145 17.73 19.56 1.83
C LEU A 145 16.77 18.42 1.59
N ILE A 146 15.93 18.15 2.59
CA ILE A 146 14.88 17.14 2.51
C ILE A 146 13.53 17.85 2.43
N LYS A 147 12.69 17.40 1.50
CA LYS A 147 11.29 17.83 1.37
C LYS A 147 10.38 16.61 1.35
N ASN A 148 9.18 16.74 1.90
CA ASN A 148 8.11 15.74 1.79
C ASN A 148 6.95 16.35 1.00
N TYR A 149 6.16 15.52 0.34
CA TYR A 149 4.87 15.99 -0.16
C TYR A 149 3.97 16.41 1.04
N SER A 150 3.18 17.41 0.82
CA SER A 150 2.24 17.95 1.80
C SER A 150 1.00 18.48 1.06
N ASN A 151 -0.15 18.44 1.71
CA ASN A 151 -1.41 19.03 1.21
C ASN A 151 -1.43 20.55 1.25
N SER A 152 -0.32 21.22 1.58
CA SER A 152 -0.21 22.67 1.50
C SER A 152 -0.32 23.16 0.04
N PRO A 153 -0.71 24.40 -0.23
CA PRO A 153 -0.79 24.95 -1.59
C PRO A 153 0.51 24.80 -2.40
N SER A 154 1.66 24.77 -1.73
CA SER A 154 2.96 24.54 -2.38
C SER A 154 3.22 23.07 -2.78
N GLY A 155 2.36 22.13 -2.36
CA GLY A 155 2.57 20.68 -2.58
C GLY A 155 3.79 20.10 -1.86
N MET A 156 4.55 20.91 -1.12
CA MET A 156 5.79 20.49 -0.47
C MET A 156 5.94 21.08 0.92
N ALA A 157 6.32 20.24 1.88
CA ALA A 157 6.72 20.63 3.22
C ALA A 157 8.19 20.36 3.46
N ARG A 158 8.76 21.02 4.48
CA ARG A 158 10.11 20.77 4.95
C ARG A 158 10.18 19.37 5.57
N GLY A 159 11.19 18.59 5.21
CA GLY A 159 11.46 17.29 5.82
C GLY A 159 12.17 17.44 7.17
N ALA A 160 11.54 18.13 8.12
CA ALA A 160 12.06 18.34 9.45
C ALA A 160 12.15 17.02 10.24
N GLY A 161 13.18 16.87 11.08
CA GLY A 161 13.32 15.72 11.96
C GLY A 161 13.53 14.37 11.23
N ARG A 162 13.87 14.37 9.93
CA ARG A 162 14.10 13.14 9.17
C ARG A 162 15.47 12.57 9.46
N ALA A 163 15.52 11.28 9.78
CA ALA A 163 16.78 10.54 9.87
C ALA A 163 17.41 10.39 8.49
N VAL A 164 18.67 10.78 8.37
CA VAL A 164 19.44 10.81 7.13
C VAL A 164 20.77 10.11 7.35
N SER A 165 21.11 9.18 6.47
CA SER A 165 22.43 8.55 6.38
C SER A 165 23.23 9.19 5.25
N LEU A 166 24.35 9.81 5.58
CA LEU A 166 25.34 10.23 4.60
C LEU A 166 26.23 9.03 4.25
N GLN A 167 26.26 8.69 2.97
CA GLN A 167 27.08 7.59 2.47
C GLN A 167 28.18 8.08 1.57
N ARG A 168 29.32 7.38 1.63
CA ARG A 168 30.49 7.57 0.78
C ARG A 168 30.80 6.27 0.05
N TYR A 169 31.17 6.38 -1.22
CA TYR A 169 31.57 5.22 -2.03
C TYR A 169 33.05 4.92 -1.80
N ILE A 170 33.36 3.73 -1.27
CA ILE A 170 34.69 3.28 -0.92
C ILE A 170 34.83 1.80 -1.28
N HIS A 171 35.90 1.43 -1.97
CA HIS A 171 36.22 0.05 -2.33
C HIS A 171 35.06 -0.70 -3.00
N GLY A 172 34.39 -0.05 -3.95
CA GLY A 172 33.31 -0.67 -4.70
C GLY A 172 31.93 -0.69 -3.97
N ALA A 173 31.82 -0.11 -2.77
CA ALA A 173 30.60 -0.16 -1.97
C ALA A 173 30.22 1.20 -1.34
N TRP A 174 28.93 1.42 -1.15
CA TRP A 174 28.42 2.54 -0.38
C TRP A 174 28.49 2.26 1.11
N GLN A 175 29.23 3.07 1.84
CA GLN A 175 29.38 2.96 3.30
C GLN A 175 28.77 4.18 3.97
N THR A 176 27.96 3.95 5.01
CA THR A 176 27.42 5.02 5.85
C THR A 176 28.52 5.57 6.73
N ILE A 177 28.82 6.86 6.56
CA ILE A 177 29.87 7.57 7.31
C ILE A 177 29.30 8.44 8.42
N LEU A 178 28.00 8.77 8.35
CA LEU A 178 27.33 9.61 9.31
C LEU A 178 25.83 9.36 9.28
N VAL A 179 25.20 9.33 10.45
CA VAL A 179 23.73 9.37 10.59
C VAL A 179 23.38 10.61 11.41
N ARG A 180 22.45 11.41 10.92
CA ARG A 180 21.98 12.65 11.56
C ARG A 180 20.50 12.86 11.28
N THR A 181 19.93 13.79 12.02
CA THR A 181 18.55 14.25 11.85
C THR A 181 18.56 15.65 11.20
N THR A 182 17.66 15.90 10.27
CA THR A 182 17.50 17.23 9.66
C THR A 182 16.97 18.24 10.67
N SER A 183 17.34 19.51 10.48
CA SER A 183 16.81 20.65 11.24
C SER A 183 15.29 20.83 11.03
N SER A 184 14.69 21.77 11.77
CA SER A 184 13.29 22.20 11.58
C SER A 184 13.00 22.73 10.17
N THR A 185 14.04 23.13 9.43
CA THR A 185 13.93 23.59 8.03
C THR A 185 14.19 22.49 7.00
N GLY A 186 14.35 21.22 7.45
CA GLY A 186 14.67 20.09 6.57
C GLY A 186 16.11 20.09 6.04
N ARG A 187 17.00 20.86 6.64
CA ARG A 187 18.40 21.01 6.21
C ARG A 187 19.36 20.23 7.11
N LEU A 188 20.48 19.84 6.52
CA LEU A 188 21.64 19.27 7.22
C LEU A 188 22.90 19.75 6.50
N THR A 189 23.85 20.30 7.24
CA THR A 189 25.18 20.66 6.75
C THR A 189 26.23 19.80 7.44
N VAL A 190 27.12 19.21 6.67
CA VAL A 190 28.22 18.37 7.16
C VAL A 190 29.54 18.85 6.55
N GLY A 191 30.50 19.14 7.41
CA GLY A 191 31.90 19.39 7.02
C GLY A 191 32.74 18.13 7.22
N LEU A 192 33.55 17.77 6.25
CA LEU A 192 34.48 16.64 6.29
C LEU A 192 35.89 17.10 5.86
N VAL A 193 36.93 16.53 6.43
CA VAL A 193 38.30 16.69 5.93
C VAL A 193 38.68 15.45 5.14
N GLN A 194 38.93 15.63 3.84
CA GLN A 194 39.21 14.52 2.92
C GLN A 194 40.43 14.81 2.04
N PRO A 195 41.43 13.91 2.01
CA PRO A 195 42.64 14.13 1.24
C PRO A 195 42.42 13.99 -0.27
N ARG A 196 41.41 13.24 -0.69
CA ARG A 196 41.07 12.98 -2.10
C ARG A 196 39.59 13.10 -2.36
N ALA A 197 39.18 13.10 -3.62
CA ALA A 197 37.77 13.11 -4.01
C ALA A 197 37.11 11.76 -3.75
N TYR A 198 35.85 11.84 -3.33
CA TYR A 198 34.96 10.69 -3.13
C TYR A 198 33.58 11.02 -3.66
N SER A 199 32.82 9.96 -3.99
CA SER A 199 31.38 10.06 -4.29
C SER A 199 30.58 10.01 -2.99
N TYR A 200 29.59 10.88 -2.89
CA TYR A 200 28.67 10.99 -1.73
C TYR A 200 27.22 10.92 -2.18
N ARG A 201 26.37 10.36 -1.35
CA ARG A 201 24.92 10.42 -1.47
C ARG A 201 24.24 10.47 -0.09
N LEU A 202 23.00 10.89 -0.08
CA LEU A 202 22.14 10.80 1.10
C LEU A 202 21.12 9.69 0.92
N VAL A 203 20.81 9.00 2.02
CA VAL A 203 19.69 8.08 2.13
C VAL A 203 18.81 8.55 3.28
N VAL A 204 17.57 8.89 2.97
CA VAL A 204 16.57 9.32 3.94
C VAL A 204 15.75 8.11 4.36
N ALA A 205 15.65 7.88 5.66
CA ALA A 205 14.89 6.76 6.19
C ALA A 205 13.39 6.91 5.90
N GLU A 206 12.73 5.80 5.62
CA GLU A 206 11.29 5.71 5.51
C GLU A 206 10.62 5.95 6.88
N THR A 207 9.40 6.48 6.87
CA THR A 207 8.55 6.63 8.07
C THR A 207 7.20 5.92 7.86
N LYS A 208 6.34 5.96 8.86
CA LYS A 208 4.97 5.42 8.74
C LYS A 208 4.19 6.08 7.61
N THR A 209 4.39 7.38 7.36
CA THR A 209 3.58 8.19 6.44
C THR A 209 4.33 8.67 5.20
N ALA A 210 5.65 8.55 5.13
CA ALA A 210 6.45 9.02 3.99
C ALA A 210 7.50 7.99 3.58
N TRP A 211 7.65 7.80 2.27
CA TRP A 211 8.67 6.92 1.69
C TRP A 211 10.07 7.42 2.02
N GLY A 212 11.03 6.51 2.04
CA GLY A 212 12.44 6.86 2.01
C GLY A 212 12.83 7.47 0.67
N ALA A 213 13.98 8.13 0.62
CA ALA A 213 14.51 8.72 -0.60
C ALA A 213 16.04 8.64 -0.63
N GLN A 214 16.59 8.69 -1.83
CA GLN A 214 18.02 8.79 -2.05
C GLN A 214 18.31 10.01 -2.91
N SER A 215 19.36 10.77 -2.58
CA SER A 215 19.81 11.89 -3.42
C SER A 215 20.55 11.39 -4.67
N ALA A 216 20.68 12.26 -5.64
CA ALA A 216 21.73 12.11 -6.66
C ALA A 216 23.12 12.02 -6.00
N THR A 217 24.05 11.34 -6.68
CA THR A 217 25.45 11.25 -6.26
C THR A 217 26.17 12.55 -6.61
N THR A 218 27.03 13.03 -5.70
CA THR A 218 27.95 14.14 -5.95
C THR A 218 29.38 13.67 -5.69
N VAL A 219 30.34 14.23 -6.43
CA VAL A 219 31.79 13.92 -6.31
C VAL A 219 32.53 15.15 -5.83
N ARG A 220 33.29 15.03 -4.74
CA ARG A 220 34.17 16.10 -4.18
C ARG A 220 35.40 15.49 -3.50
#